data_f4d2d8cee50dddb0adc92e9ffb9ee4ba
#
_entry.id   f4d2d8cee50dddb0adc92e9ffb9ee4ba
#
_cell.length_a   1.000
_cell.length_b   1.000
_cell.length_c   1.000
_cell.angle_alpha   90.00
_cell.angle_beta   90.00
_cell.angle_gamma   90.00
#
_symmetry.space_group_name_H-M   'P 1'
#
loop_
_entity.id
_entity.type
_entity.pdbx_description
1 polymer ?
#
loop_
_entity_poly.entity_id
_entity_poly.type
_entity_poly.pdbx_seq_one_letter_code
_entity_poly.pdbx_strand_id
1 'polypeptide(L)'
;RRAVLTVGTPLDWPDALDRLAYVREHGIDQFVEMWRRSQTLTRDDDLLWGDEVEYAILKVTDEQAKISLRGPEIRDALSIKEEAHSYRTEGCAWHPEYGRWMVEGTPSRPYGGYAADLLRVERNMRLRRRRLLSELDSDEICPTLVTFPGFGVGDFCEGCVDLKVNGPVAHRVKIKFRVPHAN
;
A
#
# COMPACT_ATOMS: atom_id res chain seq x y z
N ARG A 1 10.67 -3.29 -17.18
CA ARG A 1 9.20 -3.34 -17.11
C ARG A 1 8.69 -1.90 -17.15
N ARG A 2 7.84 -1.56 -18.11
CA ARG A 2 7.13 -0.27 -18.09
C ARG A 2 6.15 -0.30 -16.91
N ALA A 3 6.18 0.74 -16.07
CA ALA A 3 5.18 0.91 -15.02
C ALA A 3 3.78 0.89 -15.65
N VAL A 4 2.89 0.09 -15.10
CA VAL A 4 1.50 -0.04 -15.58
C VAL A 4 0.72 1.26 -15.34
N LEU A 5 1.14 2.04 -14.35
CA LEU A 5 0.52 3.30 -13.98
C LEU A 5 1.49 4.47 -14.22
N THR A 6 1.03 5.47 -14.96
CA THR A 6 1.70 6.76 -15.06
C THR A 6 1.14 7.67 -13.96
N VAL A 7 2.00 8.09 -13.05
CA VAL A 7 1.59 9.03 -12.00
C VAL A 7 1.47 10.42 -12.60
N GLY A 8 0.26 10.95 -12.63
CA GLY A 8 -0.04 12.32 -13.04
C GLY A 8 -0.18 13.28 -11.84
N THR A 9 -0.55 14.51 -12.12
CA THR A 9 -0.96 15.47 -11.09
C THR A 9 -2.39 15.16 -10.69
N PRO A 10 -2.67 14.87 -9.40
CA PRO A 10 -4.03 14.62 -8.92
C PRO A 10 -4.92 15.85 -9.16
N LEU A 11 -6.14 15.60 -9.62
CA LEU A 11 -7.16 16.63 -9.72
C LEU A 11 -7.87 16.80 -8.38
N ASP A 12 -8.31 18.03 -8.08
CA ASP A 12 -9.27 18.25 -7.01
C ASP A 12 -10.64 17.68 -7.43
N TRP A 13 -11.49 17.35 -6.46
CA TRP A 13 -12.75 16.65 -6.73
C TRP A 13 -13.67 17.37 -7.71
N PRO A 14 -13.85 18.70 -7.66
CA PRO A 14 -14.64 19.41 -8.66
C PRO A 14 -14.14 19.21 -10.08
N ASP A 15 -12.81 19.32 -10.29
CA ASP A 15 -12.18 19.14 -11.60
C ASP A 15 -12.23 17.67 -12.07
N ALA A 16 -12.24 16.72 -11.13
CA ALA A 16 -12.40 15.31 -11.43
C ALA A 16 -13.81 14.96 -11.91
N LEU A 17 -14.85 15.60 -11.36
CA LEU A 17 -16.24 15.36 -11.74
C LEU A 17 -16.48 15.56 -13.23
N ASP A 18 -15.92 16.61 -13.81
CA ASP A 18 -16.07 16.92 -15.23
C ASP A 18 -15.41 15.87 -16.15
N ARG A 19 -14.51 15.06 -15.59
CA ARG A 19 -13.78 14.01 -16.31
C ARG A 19 -14.39 12.62 -16.14
N LEU A 20 -15.28 12.42 -15.16
CA LEU A 20 -15.80 11.10 -14.84
C LEU A 20 -16.59 10.47 -15.97
N ALA A 21 -17.40 11.23 -16.69
CA ALA A 21 -18.16 10.75 -17.84
C ALA A 21 -17.22 10.24 -18.94
N TYR A 22 -16.21 11.03 -19.28
CA TYR A 22 -15.17 10.68 -20.25
C TYR A 22 -14.42 9.41 -19.85
N VAL A 23 -13.95 9.33 -18.60
CA VAL A 23 -13.20 8.16 -18.11
C VAL A 23 -14.06 6.91 -18.13
N ARG A 24 -15.34 7.01 -17.77
CA ARG A 24 -16.28 5.88 -17.79
C ARG A 24 -16.50 5.35 -19.21
N GLU A 25 -16.80 6.24 -20.15
CA GLU A 25 -17.06 5.89 -21.55
C GLU A 25 -15.83 5.24 -22.19
N HIS A 26 -14.70 5.94 -22.16
CA HIS A 26 -13.48 5.45 -22.79
C HIS A 26 -12.83 4.26 -22.04
N GLY A 27 -13.07 4.15 -20.74
CA GLY A 27 -12.62 3.00 -19.95
C GLY A 27 -13.32 1.70 -20.36
N ILE A 28 -14.61 1.76 -20.73
CA ILE A 28 -15.34 0.61 -21.26
C ILE A 28 -14.74 0.18 -22.61
N ASP A 29 -14.52 1.13 -23.53
CA ASP A 29 -13.91 0.84 -24.83
C ASP A 29 -12.51 0.26 -24.67
N GLN A 30 -11.69 0.83 -23.80
CA GLN A 30 -10.37 0.31 -23.48
C GLN A 30 -10.42 -1.10 -22.93
N PHE A 31 -11.34 -1.39 -22.01
CA PHE A 31 -11.52 -2.73 -21.45
C PHE A 31 -11.90 -3.74 -22.53
N VAL A 32 -12.87 -3.41 -23.40
CA VAL A 32 -13.33 -4.28 -24.49
C VAL A 32 -12.19 -4.58 -25.45
N GLU A 33 -11.39 -3.58 -25.80
CA GLU A 33 -10.24 -3.79 -26.69
C GLU A 33 -9.15 -4.66 -26.05
N MET A 34 -8.84 -4.43 -24.78
CA MET A 34 -7.90 -5.26 -24.02
C MET A 34 -8.41 -6.70 -23.90
N TRP A 35 -9.71 -6.88 -23.64
CA TRP A 35 -10.34 -8.19 -23.58
C TRP A 35 -10.20 -8.96 -24.89
N ARG A 36 -10.52 -8.31 -26.02
CA ARG A 36 -10.38 -8.92 -27.36
C ARG A 36 -8.95 -9.35 -27.65
N ARG A 37 -7.98 -8.52 -27.32
CA ARG A 37 -6.55 -8.84 -27.47
C ARG A 37 -6.13 -10.00 -26.57
N SER A 38 -6.57 -10.01 -25.34
CA SER A 38 -6.20 -11.07 -24.39
C SER A 38 -6.69 -12.45 -24.82
N GLN A 39 -7.84 -12.54 -25.48
CA GLN A 39 -8.37 -13.82 -25.99
C GLN A 39 -7.46 -14.46 -27.03
N THR A 40 -6.73 -13.66 -27.80
CA THR A 40 -5.77 -14.18 -28.81
C THR A 40 -4.39 -14.47 -28.24
N LEU A 41 -4.14 -14.02 -27.01
CA LEU A 41 -2.86 -14.13 -26.30
C LEU A 41 -2.92 -15.12 -25.12
N THR A 42 -4.01 -15.87 -25.00
CA THR A 42 -4.13 -16.90 -23.95
C THR A 42 -2.99 -17.88 -24.06
N ARG A 43 -2.31 -18.10 -22.94
CA ARG A 43 -1.23 -19.06 -22.77
C ARG A 43 -1.69 -20.09 -21.76
N ASP A 44 -1.14 -21.27 -21.86
CA ASP A 44 -1.23 -22.27 -20.80
C ASP A 44 -0.20 -21.91 -19.72
N ASP A 45 -0.55 -20.88 -18.94
CA ASP A 45 0.30 -20.39 -17.88
C ASP A 45 0.00 -21.13 -16.57
N ASP A 46 1.05 -21.36 -15.78
CA ASP A 46 0.88 -21.88 -14.41
C ASP A 46 0.05 -20.93 -13.57
N LEU A 47 -0.78 -21.48 -12.67
CA LEU A 47 -1.47 -20.70 -11.67
C LEU A 47 -0.46 -20.17 -10.65
N LEU A 48 -0.22 -18.86 -10.68
CA LEU A 48 0.62 -18.16 -9.74
C LEU A 48 -0.23 -17.19 -8.92
N TRP A 49 0.03 -17.14 -7.62
CA TRP A 49 -0.69 -16.27 -6.68
C TRP A 49 0.23 -15.74 -5.60
N GLY A 50 -0.23 -14.76 -4.86
CA GLY A 50 0.46 -14.17 -3.71
C GLY A 50 -0.55 -13.66 -2.70
N ASP A 51 -0.09 -13.43 -1.49
CA ASP A 51 -0.83 -12.74 -0.45
C ASP A 51 -0.28 -11.34 -0.24
N GLU A 52 -1.13 -10.44 0.21
CA GLU A 52 -0.80 -9.07 0.58
C GLU A 52 -1.11 -8.87 2.05
N VAL A 53 -0.23 -8.18 2.76
CA VAL A 53 -0.46 -7.77 4.14
C VAL A 53 -0.19 -6.28 4.25
N GLU A 54 -1.22 -5.55 4.62
CA GLU A 54 -1.15 -4.14 4.88
C GLU A 54 -0.88 -3.88 6.36
N TYR A 55 0.10 -3.05 6.64
CA TYR A 55 0.50 -2.67 7.99
C TYR A 55 0.28 -1.17 8.20
N ALA A 56 -0.41 -0.81 9.26
CA ALA A 56 -0.46 0.57 9.72
C ALA A 56 0.72 0.84 10.66
N ILE A 57 1.41 1.95 10.48
CA ILE A 57 2.48 2.38 11.39
C ILE A 57 1.87 3.34 12.40
N LEU A 58 1.85 2.92 13.64
CA LEU A 58 1.30 3.71 14.75
C LEU A 58 2.39 3.99 15.76
N LYS A 59 2.43 5.23 16.23
CA LYS A 59 3.22 5.63 17.37
C LYS A 59 2.34 5.54 18.62
N VAL A 60 2.80 4.82 19.63
CA VAL A 60 2.03 4.53 20.84
C VAL A 60 2.78 4.98 22.06
N THR A 61 2.11 5.76 22.88
CA THR A 61 2.56 6.16 24.23
C THR A 61 1.55 5.67 25.27
N ASP A 62 1.85 5.84 26.54
CA ASP A 62 0.93 5.46 27.63
C ASP A 62 -0.41 6.21 27.58
N GLU A 63 -0.43 7.38 26.94
CA GLU A 63 -1.60 8.26 26.92
C GLU A 63 -2.40 8.21 25.62
N GLN A 64 -1.74 7.87 24.49
CA GLN A 64 -2.37 7.97 23.17
C GLN A 64 -1.70 7.11 22.10
N ALA A 65 -2.44 6.84 21.04
CA ALA A 65 -1.94 6.29 19.80
C ALA A 65 -2.15 7.28 18.66
N LYS A 66 -1.13 7.48 17.84
CA LYS A 66 -1.17 8.34 16.65
C LYS A 66 -0.70 7.57 15.42
N ILE A 67 -1.16 7.95 14.23
CA ILE A 67 -0.56 7.47 13.00
C ILE A 67 0.83 8.09 12.80
N SER A 68 1.80 7.28 12.40
CA SER A 68 3.14 7.70 12.00
C SER A 68 3.22 7.80 10.49
N LEU A 69 3.71 8.90 9.95
CA LEU A 69 3.85 9.13 8.50
C LEU A 69 5.14 8.57 7.92
N ARG A 70 5.86 7.71 8.64
CA ARG A 70 7.13 7.10 8.22
C ARG A 70 6.99 5.94 7.24
N GLY A 71 5.78 5.58 6.82
CA GLY A 71 5.56 4.48 5.88
C GLY A 71 6.47 4.49 4.66
N PRO A 72 6.61 5.59 3.91
CA PRO A 72 7.51 5.65 2.77
C PRO A 72 8.99 5.42 3.12
N GLU A 73 9.44 6.00 4.22
CA GLU A 73 10.83 5.87 4.70
C GLU A 73 11.15 4.41 5.09
N ILE A 74 10.25 3.79 5.86
CA ILE A 74 10.35 2.39 6.26
C ILE A 74 10.35 1.48 5.03
N ARG A 75 9.43 1.69 4.10
CA ARG A 75 9.34 0.94 2.83
C ARG A 75 10.65 1.02 2.04
N ASP A 76 11.21 2.22 1.89
CA ASP A 76 12.44 2.42 1.11
C ASP A 76 13.64 1.74 1.78
N ALA A 77 13.75 1.83 3.11
CA ALA A 77 14.79 1.15 3.86
C ALA A 77 14.68 -0.39 3.72
N LEU A 78 13.47 -0.92 3.81
CA LEU A 78 13.19 -2.35 3.61
C LEU A 78 13.53 -2.80 2.18
N SER A 79 13.15 -2.02 1.17
CA SER A 79 13.41 -2.34 -0.24
C SER A 79 14.91 -2.42 -0.53
N ILE A 80 15.69 -1.49 -0.01
CA ILE A 80 17.17 -1.50 -0.15
C ILE A 80 17.76 -2.79 0.47
N LYS A 81 17.28 -3.19 1.64
CA LYS A 81 17.72 -4.42 2.32
C LYS A 81 17.36 -5.68 1.54
N GLU A 82 16.17 -5.71 0.92
CA GLU A 82 15.74 -6.83 0.07
C GLU A 82 16.60 -6.96 -1.18
N GLU A 83 16.92 -5.86 -1.86
CA GLU A 83 17.81 -5.86 -3.03
C GLU A 83 19.19 -6.41 -2.71
N ALA A 84 19.74 -6.08 -1.55
CA ALA A 84 21.03 -6.59 -1.10
C ALA A 84 21.04 -8.11 -0.85
N HIS A 85 19.86 -8.73 -0.60
CA HIS A 85 19.74 -10.15 -0.24
C HIS A 85 19.00 -11.00 -1.29
N SER A 86 18.65 -10.43 -2.43
CA SER A 86 17.65 -10.97 -3.38
C SER A 86 17.95 -12.33 -4.01
N TYR A 87 19.16 -12.86 -3.90
CA TYR A 87 19.57 -13.96 -4.77
C TYR A 87 19.40 -15.37 -4.21
N ARG A 88 19.23 -15.55 -2.92
CA ARG A 88 19.42 -16.87 -2.32
C ARG A 88 18.37 -17.35 -1.35
N THR A 89 17.48 -16.49 -0.89
CA THR A 89 16.51 -16.85 0.17
C THR A 89 15.10 -16.38 -0.17
N GLU A 90 14.14 -16.84 0.58
CA GLU A 90 12.78 -16.31 0.60
C GLU A 90 12.85 -14.80 0.85
N GLY A 91 12.29 -14.00 -0.05
CA GLY A 91 12.32 -12.55 -0.01
C GLY A 91 10.95 -11.96 0.19
N CYS A 92 10.96 -10.65 0.38
CA CYS A 92 9.76 -9.82 0.48
C CYS A 92 9.79 -8.73 -0.59
N ALA A 93 8.63 -8.22 -0.95
CA ALA A 93 8.52 -7.00 -1.73
C ALA A 93 7.67 -6.01 -0.93
N TRP A 94 8.01 -4.73 -1.01
CA TRP A 94 7.42 -3.67 -0.20
C TRP A 94 6.84 -2.60 -1.10
N HIS A 95 5.57 -2.30 -0.89
CA HIS A 95 4.79 -1.43 -1.76
C HIS A 95 4.21 -0.25 -0.97
N PRO A 96 3.97 0.87 -1.65
CA PRO A 96 3.21 1.96 -1.07
C PRO A 96 1.75 1.57 -1.02
N GLU A 97 1.09 1.91 0.08
CA GLU A 97 -0.32 1.84 0.24
C GLU A 97 -0.98 3.21 0.14
N TYR A 98 -2.32 3.22 0.23
CA TYR A 98 -3.13 4.42 0.19
C TYR A 98 -2.67 5.51 1.15
N GLY A 99 -2.38 5.17 2.40
CA GLY A 99 -1.94 6.12 3.42
C GLY A 99 -0.43 6.15 3.60
N ARG A 100 0.13 7.33 3.85
CA ARG A 100 1.56 7.45 4.22
C ARG A 100 1.91 6.72 5.52
N TRP A 101 0.92 6.41 6.34
CA TRP A 101 1.09 5.62 7.56
C TRP A 101 1.04 4.11 7.32
N MET A 102 0.95 3.69 6.05
CA MET A 102 0.79 2.29 5.70
C MET A 102 1.97 1.79 4.87
N VAL A 103 2.26 0.52 5.02
CA VAL A 103 3.24 -0.22 4.21
C VAL A 103 2.61 -1.55 3.84
N GLU A 104 2.59 -1.87 2.56
CA GLU A 104 2.18 -3.18 2.06
C GLU A 104 3.38 -4.09 1.90
N GLY A 105 3.23 -5.35 2.31
CA GLY A 105 4.22 -6.39 2.11
C GLY A 105 3.66 -7.58 1.35
N THR A 106 4.36 -7.99 0.29
CA THR A 106 4.06 -9.19 -0.49
C THR A 106 5.24 -10.17 -0.48
N PRO A 107 5.05 -11.44 -0.86
CA PRO A 107 6.19 -12.30 -1.16
C PRO A 107 6.94 -11.77 -2.39
N SER A 108 8.27 -11.83 -2.39
CA SER A 108 9.09 -11.40 -3.54
C SER A 108 8.91 -12.28 -4.78
N ARG A 109 8.41 -13.49 -4.58
CA ARG A 109 8.10 -14.46 -5.64
C ARG A 109 6.72 -15.06 -5.39
N PRO A 110 5.92 -15.24 -6.43
CA PRO A 110 4.61 -15.84 -6.28
C PRO A 110 4.68 -17.27 -5.74
N TYR A 111 3.58 -17.72 -5.21
CA TYR A 111 3.33 -19.11 -4.89
C TYR A 111 2.74 -19.81 -6.12
N GLY A 112 2.97 -21.10 -6.22
CA GLY A 112 2.42 -21.93 -7.28
C GLY A 112 1.25 -22.80 -6.81
N GLY A 113 0.92 -23.82 -7.58
CA GLY A 113 -0.18 -24.76 -7.31
C GLY A 113 0.18 -25.96 -6.43
N TYR A 114 1.39 -26.03 -5.88
CA TYR A 114 1.83 -27.17 -5.09
C TYR A 114 1.52 -27.00 -3.60
N ALA A 115 1.15 -28.11 -2.93
CA ALA A 115 0.91 -28.09 -1.49
C ALA A 115 2.10 -27.56 -0.66
N ALA A 116 3.33 -27.75 -1.15
CA ALA A 116 4.53 -27.19 -0.53
C ALA A 116 4.55 -25.66 -0.52
N ASP A 117 3.89 -25.00 -1.47
CA ASP A 117 3.80 -23.54 -1.50
C ASP A 117 2.93 -23.00 -0.36
N LEU A 118 1.92 -23.75 0.08
CA LEU A 118 1.09 -23.36 1.23
C LEU A 118 1.93 -23.25 2.51
N LEU A 119 2.94 -24.07 2.68
CA LEU A 119 3.85 -23.99 3.83
C LEU A 119 4.75 -22.74 3.79
N ARG A 120 4.95 -22.18 2.62
CA ARG A 120 5.72 -20.93 2.44
C ARG A 120 4.95 -19.70 2.87
N VAL A 121 3.61 -19.70 2.78
CA VAL A 121 2.77 -18.54 3.06
C VAL A 121 3.02 -18.03 4.48
N GLU A 122 2.80 -18.86 5.49
CA GLU A 122 3.01 -18.48 6.90
C GLU A 122 4.46 -18.05 7.16
N ARG A 123 5.41 -18.80 6.61
CA ARG A 123 6.85 -18.49 6.76
C ARG A 123 7.14 -17.09 6.20
N ASN A 124 6.62 -16.77 5.02
CA ASN A 124 6.85 -15.49 4.39
C ASN A 124 6.13 -14.34 5.13
N MET A 125 4.89 -14.54 5.57
CA MET A 125 4.18 -13.57 6.42
C MET A 125 4.95 -13.25 7.70
N ARG A 126 5.49 -14.28 8.38
CA ARG A 126 6.33 -14.11 9.57
C ARG A 126 7.65 -13.39 9.25
N LEU A 127 8.22 -13.65 8.09
CA LEU A 127 9.45 -13.00 7.64
C LEU A 127 9.19 -11.50 7.39
N ARG A 128 8.13 -11.15 6.66
CA ARG A 128 7.73 -9.75 6.43
C ARG A 128 7.54 -9.01 7.75
N ARG A 129 6.76 -9.59 8.66
CA ARG A 129 6.53 -8.97 9.96
C ARG A 129 7.83 -8.73 10.74
N ARG A 130 8.74 -9.69 10.79
CA ARG A 130 10.03 -9.52 11.48
C ARG A 130 10.89 -8.42 10.85
N ARG A 131 10.92 -8.35 9.52
CA ARG A 131 11.68 -7.33 8.80
C ARG A 131 11.08 -5.94 9.04
N LEU A 132 9.76 -5.81 8.96
CA LEU A 132 9.09 -4.55 9.25
C LEU A 132 9.37 -4.10 10.68
N LEU A 133 9.23 -4.98 11.66
CA LEU A 133 9.51 -4.66 13.07
C LEU A 133 10.95 -4.18 13.31
N SER A 134 11.91 -4.59 12.49
CA SER A 134 13.30 -4.12 12.62
C SER A 134 13.55 -2.70 12.12
N GLU A 135 12.57 -2.09 11.43
CA GLU A 135 12.66 -0.71 10.94
C GLU A 135 11.85 0.28 11.78
N LEU A 136 11.11 -0.21 12.76
CA LEU A 136 10.29 0.63 13.63
C LEU A 136 11.13 1.26 14.74
N ASP A 137 10.75 2.46 15.13
CA ASP A 137 11.23 3.09 16.35
C ASP A 137 10.66 2.38 17.58
N SER A 138 11.26 2.61 18.75
CA SER A 138 10.90 1.89 20.00
C SER A 138 9.47 2.15 20.47
N ASP A 139 8.87 3.25 20.04
CA ASP A 139 7.50 3.67 20.34
C ASP A 139 6.53 3.43 19.19
N GLU A 140 6.98 2.74 18.14
CA GLU A 140 6.16 2.39 16.99
C GLU A 140 5.72 0.92 17.02
N ILE A 141 4.49 0.69 16.52
CA ILE A 141 3.93 -0.64 16.28
C ILE A 141 3.39 -0.73 14.85
N CYS A 142 3.24 -1.94 14.34
CA CYS A 142 2.71 -2.19 13.00
C CYS A 142 1.55 -3.20 12.99
N PRO A 143 0.36 -2.84 13.49
CA PRO A 143 -0.81 -3.71 13.37
C PRO A 143 -1.28 -3.82 11.90
N THR A 144 -1.97 -4.90 11.60
CA THR A 144 -2.61 -5.12 10.29
C THR A 144 -3.99 -4.45 10.24
N LEU A 145 -4.01 -3.15 10.50
CA LEU A 145 -5.22 -2.34 10.45
C LEU A 145 -5.24 -1.55 9.15
N VAL A 146 -6.35 -1.60 8.46
CA VAL A 146 -6.61 -0.80 7.25
C VAL A 146 -7.23 0.56 7.58
N THR A 147 -7.75 0.72 8.80
CA THR A 147 -8.34 1.97 9.29
C THR A 147 -7.84 2.28 10.70
N PHE A 148 -7.67 3.56 11.00
CA PHE A 148 -7.33 4.03 12.33
C PHE A 148 -8.57 4.63 13.01
N PRO A 149 -9.06 4.08 14.14
CA PRO A 149 -10.30 4.53 14.79
C PRO A 149 -10.29 6.00 15.21
N GLY A 150 -9.12 6.55 15.54
CA GLY A 150 -8.93 7.97 15.90
C GLY A 150 -8.77 8.91 14.72
N PHE A 151 -8.94 8.44 13.49
CA PHE A 151 -8.70 9.24 12.28
C PHE A 151 -9.59 10.49 12.24
N GLY A 152 -8.96 11.67 12.17
CA GLY A 152 -9.66 12.95 12.17
C GLY A 152 -10.13 13.44 13.53
N VAL A 153 -9.81 12.75 14.62
CA VAL A 153 -10.20 13.11 15.99
C VAL A 153 -8.98 13.59 16.77
N GLY A 154 -9.00 14.85 17.18
CA GLY A 154 -7.92 15.45 17.98
C GLY A 154 -6.56 15.38 17.27
N ASP A 155 -5.51 15.18 18.07
CA ASP A 155 -4.12 15.05 17.61
C ASP A 155 -3.81 13.59 17.26
N PHE A 156 -4.39 13.12 16.16
CA PHE A 156 -4.35 11.71 15.73
C PHE A 156 -3.14 11.33 14.88
N CYS A 157 -2.28 12.30 14.53
CA CYS A 157 -1.22 12.09 13.56
C CYS A 157 0.09 12.74 14.01
N GLU A 158 1.15 11.98 14.04
CA GLU A 158 2.49 12.48 14.34
C GLU A 158 3.01 13.36 13.21
N GLY A 159 3.41 14.59 13.52
CA GLY A 159 3.93 15.55 12.53
C GLY A 159 2.89 16.16 11.59
N CYS A 160 1.61 15.95 11.83
CA CYS A 160 0.51 16.51 11.03
C CYS A 160 0.11 17.94 11.43
N VAL A 161 1.04 18.73 11.91
CA VAL A 161 0.78 20.07 12.50
C VAL A 161 0.15 21.05 11.49
N ASP A 162 0.39 20.87 10.21
CA ASP A 162 -0.29 21.60 9.14
C ASP A 162 -0.37 20.79 7.86
N LEU A 163 -1.53 20.19 7.60
CA LEU A 163 -1.80 19.43 6.38
C LEU A 163 -1.70 20.29 5.11
N LYS A 164 -1.78 21.61 5.24
CA LYS A 164 -1.60 22.53 4.09
C LYS A 164 -0.13 22.72 3.75
N VAL A 165 0.75 22.70 4.75
CA VAL A 165 2.20 22.92 4.58
C VAL A 165 2.94 21.60 4.32
N ASN A 166 2.58 20.54 5.04
CA ASN A 166 3.31 19.27 5.00
C ASN A 166 2.83 18.29 3.92
N GLY A 167 1.86 18.71 3.12
CA GLY A 167 1.28 17.86 2.09
C GLY A 167 0.32 16.81 2.62
N PRO A 168 -0.19 15.94 1.76
CA PRO A 168 -1.26 15.01 2.10
C PRO A 168 -0.75 13.88 3.01
N VAL A 169 -1.57 13.49 3.95
CA VAL A 169 -1.38 12.27 4.78
C VAL A 169 -1.46 11.02 3.90
N ALA A 170 -2.21 11.08 2.83
CA ALA A 170 -2.23 10.05 1.80
C ALA A 170 -1.09 10.25 0.79
N HIS A 171 -0.59 9.16 0.26
CA HIS A 171 0.51 9.15 -0.68
C HIS A 171 0.13 9.93 -1.94
N ARG A 172 0.69 11.14 -2.13
CA ARG A 172 0.50 12.00 -3.30
C ARG A 172 -0.96 12.32 -3.69
N VAL A 173 -1.89 12.07 -2.81
CA VAL A 173 -3.30 12.43 -3.01
C VAL A 173 -3.65 13.51 -2.00
N LYS A 174 -4.11 14.66 -2.48
CA LYS A 174 -4.70 15.70 -1.62
C LYS A 174 -6.08 15.22 -1.17
N ILE A 175 -6.13 14.31 -0.22
CA ILE A 175 -7.39 13.90 0.38
C ILE A 175 -7.67 14.85 1.52
N LYS A 176 -8.63 15.73 1.31
CA LYS A 176 -9.28 16.44 2.41
C LYS A 176 -10.25 15.45 3.05
N PHE A 177 -9.82 14.78 4.09
CA PHE A 177 -10.76 14.03 4.91
C PHE A 177 -11.67 15.03 5.65
N ARG A 178 -12.87 15.17 5.18
CA ARG A 178 -13.98 15.64 6.01
C ARG A 178 -14.61 14.37 6.61
N VAL A 179 -14.33 14.10 7.85
CA VAL A 179 -15.16 13.18 8.61
C VAL A 179 -16.53 13.85 8.74
N PRO A 180 -17.63 13.23 8.26
CA PRO A 180 -18.94 13.75 8.56
C PRO A 180 -19.09 13.78 10.08
N HIS A 181 -19.33 14.95 10.64
CA HIS A 181 -19.73 15.01 12.03
C HIS A 181 -21.03 14.20 12.14
N ALA A 182 -20.99 13.12 12.90
CA ALA A 182 -22.22 12.45 13.32
C ALA A 182 -23.03 13.46 14.13
N ASN A 183 -24.19 13.87 13.58
CA ASN A 183 -25.21 14.60 14.32
C ASN A 183 -25.91 13.64 15.28
#